data_f1edd7c189d2f60381e599d4dc46ed4a
#
_entry.id   f1edd7c189d2f60381e599d4dc46ed4a
#
_cell.length_a   1.000
_cell.length_b   1.000
_cell.length_c   1.000
_cell.angle_alpha   90.00
_cell.angle_beta   90.00
_cell.angle_gamma   90.00
#
_symmetry.space_group_name_H-M   'P 1'
#
loop_
_entity.id
_entity.type
_entity.pdbx_description
1 polymer ?
#
loop_
_entity_poly.entity_id
_entity_poly.type
_entity_poly.pdbx_seq_one_letter_code
_entity_poly.pdbx_strand_id
1 'polypeptide(L)'
;MGEAVSTYATLDPKLYTPTEEKPFRGIWVGDYSGHGCEFLLMNQPDNEEPFDEGSVIQADDETVEEWEVRKKEERIYRGSIEAIKLTGDPNIPRGEYTFIADDISATGFVRKATEKTFHGARIVKSRGHVAARNFRDGGSSFNCLLLLC
;
A
#
# COMPACT_ATOMS: atom_id res chain seq x y z
N MET A 1 -26.29 -16.54 31.51
CA MET A 1 -25.19 -16.49 30.53
C MET A 1 -25.69 -15.77 29.30
N GLY A 2 -24.96 -14.78 28.83
CA GLY A 2 -25.31 -14.06 27.60
C GLY A 2 -25.05 -14.91 26.36
N GLU A 3 -25.90 -14.75 25.35
CA GLU A 3 -25.67 -15.33 24.04
C GLU A 3 -24.54 -14.59 23.33
N ALA A 4 -23.60 -15.32 22.71
CA ALA A 4 -22.57 -14.74 21.86
C ALA A 4 -23.20 -14.36 20.51
N VAL A 5 -23.17 -13.09 20.15
CA VAL A 5 -23.62 -12.59 18.85
C VAL A 5 -22.40 -12.35 17.97
N SER A 6 -22.38 -12.99 16.79
CA SER A 6 -21.37 -12.73 15.76
C SER A 6 -22.00 -11.95 14.63
N THR A 7 -21.35 -10.84 14.26
CA THR A 7 -21.80 -9.98 13.17
C THR A 7 -20.85 -10.12 11.99
N TYR A 8 -21.40 -10.30 10.80
CA TYR A 8 -20.66 -10.41 9.55
C TYR A 8 -21.09 -9.29 8.60
N ALA A 9 -20.14 -8.72 7.89
CA ALA A 9 -20.37 -7.76 6.85
C ALA A 9 -19.44 -8.00 5.67
N THR A 10 -19.85 -7.60 4.48
CA THR A 10 -19.00 -7.62 3.29
C THR A 10 -18.25 -6.31 3.16
N LEU A 11 -17.03 -6.37 2.61
CA LEU A 11 -16.31 -5.18 2.17
C LEU A 11 -16.92 -4.65 0.87
N ASP A 12 -16.94 -3.32 0.73
CA ASP A 12 -17.29 -2.69 -0.55
C ASP A 12 -16.28 -3.14 -1.62
N PRO A 13 -16.72 -3.72 -2.75
CA PRO A 13 -15.84 -4.13 -3.83
C PRO A 13 -14.90 -3.04 -4.34
N LYS A 14 -15.27 -1.79 -4.25
CA LYS A 14 -14.41 -0.64 -4.62
C LYS A 14 -13.10 -0.62 -3.84
N LEU A 15 -13.09 -1.09 -2.60
CA LEU A 15 -11.91 -1.09 -1.75
C LEU A 15 -10.83 -2.08 -2.21
N TYR A 16 -11.22 -3.20 -2.82
CA TYR A 16 -10.29 -4.26 -3.20
C TYR A 16 -10.26 -4.54 -4.71
N THR A 17 -10.96 -3.74 -5.51
CA THR A 17 -10.93 -3.90 -6.97
C THR A 17 -9.88 -2.97 -7.57
N PRO A 18 -8.83 -3.52 -8.21
CA PRO A 18 -7.81 -2.70 -8.85
C PRO A 18 -8.39 -1.92 -10.03
N THR A 19 -7.82 -0.75 -10.26
CA THR A 19 -8.06 0.08 -11.45
C THR A 19 -6.74 0.44 -12.12
N GLU A 20 -6.77 1.05 -13.29
CA GLU A 20 -5.55 1.51 -13.97
C GLU A 20 -4.78 2.54 -13.14
N GLU A 21 -5.48 3.38 -12.38
CA GLU A 21 -4.84 4.38 -11.51
C GLU A 21 -4.49 3.85 -10.12
N LYS A 22 -5.17 2.77 -9.68
CA LYS A 22 -5.04 2.18 -8.36
C LYS A 22 -4.79 0.66 -8.46
N PRO A 23 -3.67 0.25 -9.07
CA PRO A 23 -3.43 -1.17 -9.37
C PRO A 23 -3.11 -2.02 -8.15
N PHE A 24 -2.74 -1.41 -7.02
CA PHE A 24 -2.37 -2.13 -5.81
C PHE A 24 -3.54 -2.48 -4.90
N ARG A 25 -4.76 -2.02 -5.23
CA ARG A 25 -5.97 -2.42 -4.49
C ARG A 25 -6.16 -3.93 -4.53
N GLY A 26 -6.48 -4.51 -3.39
CA GLY A 26 -6.75 -5.95 -3.32
C GLY A 26 -6.76 -6.47 -1.91
N ILE A 27 -7.14 -7.75 -1.79
CA ILE A 27 -6.92 -8.53 -0.58
C ILE A 27 -5.67 -9.37 -0.82
N TRP A 28 -4.65 -9.12 -0.02
CA TRP A 28 -3.34 -9.75 -0.15
C TRP A 28 -3.15 -10.78 0.97
N VAL A 29 -2.48 -11.86 0.63
CA VAL A 29 -2.08 -12.87 1.61
C VAL A 29 -0.56 -12.92 1.68
N GLY A 30 -0.04 -12.92 2.89
CA GLY A 30 1.39 -13.03 3.17
C GLY A 30 1.66 -14.09 4.22
N ASP A 31 2.92 -14.53 4.29
CA ASP A 31 3.42 -15.32 5.39
C ASP A 31 4.09 -14.40 6.40
N TYR A 32 3.53 -14.34 7.59
CA TYR A 32 4.05 -13.53 8.68
C TYR A 32 4.87 -14.39 9.64
N SER A 33 6.09 -14.62 9.24
CA SER A 33 7.20 -15.29 9.97
C SER A 33 6.86 -15.82 11.37
N GLY A 34 6.44 -17.08 11.46
CA GLY A 34 6.10 -17.74 12.73
C GLY A 34 4.67 -17.53 13.23
N HIS A 35 3.90 -16.64 12.62
CA HIS A 35 2.50 -16.37 12.97
C HIS A 35 1.50 -16.93 11.95
N GLY A 36 1.98 -17.59 10.88
CA GLY A 36 1.16 -18.14 9.81
C GLY A 36 0.76 -17.09 8.76
N CYS A 37 -0.31 -17.39 8.02
CA CYS A 37 -0.81 -16.48 7.00
C CYS A 37 -1.48 -15.26 7.60
N GLU A 38 -1.17 -14.09 7.04
CA GLU A 38 -1.93 -12.87 7.29
C GLU A 38 -2.68 -12.44 6.04
N PHE A 39 -3.85 -11.85 6.23
CA PHE A 39 -4.64 -11.25 5.18
C PHE A 39 -4.68 -9.75 5.37
N LEU A 40 -4.35 -9.01 4.31
CA LEU A 40 -4.29 -7.56 4.30
C LEU A 40 -5.25 -7.02 3.24
N LEU A 41 -6.00 -5.99 3.60
CA LEU A 41 -6.61 -5.12 2.61
C LEU A 41 -5.58 -4.06 2.22
N MET A 42 -5.14 -4.10 0.97
CA MET A 42 -4.31 -3.05 0.42
C MET A 42 -5.21 -1.90 -0.02
N ASN A 43 -5.34 -0.90 0.84
CA ASN A 43 -6.15 0.28 0.61
C ASN A 43 -5.33 1.34 -0.13
N GLN A 44 -5.83 1.72 -1.29
CA GLN A 44 -5.26 2.78 -2.12
C GLN A 44 -6.37 3.78 -2.41
N PRO A 45 -6.50 4.87 -1.60
CA PRO A 45 -7.59 5.84 -1.74
C PRO A 45 -7.58 6.55 -3.10
N ASP A 46 -8.74 7.00 -3.53
CA ASP A 46 -8.82 7.90 -4.67
C ASP A 46 -8.08 9.22 -4.35
N ASN A 47 -7.47 9.81 -5.35
CA ASN A 47 -6.87 11.11 -5.20
C ASN A 47 -7.97 12.20 -5.22
N GLU A 48 -7.74 13.30 -4.50
CA GLU A 48 -8.66 14.45 -4.49
C GLU A 48 -8.80 15.06 -5.89
N GLU A 49 -7.67 15.17 -6.60
CA GLU A 49 -7.62 15.71 -7.96
C GLU A 49 -7.44 14.60 -8.99
N PRO A 50 -8.15 14.64 -10.12
CA PRO A 50 -7.89 13.73 -11.23
C PRO A 50 -6.45 13.92 -11.76
N PHE A 51 -5.94 12.88 -12.43
CA PHE A 51 -4.64 12.99 -13.08
C PHE A 51 -4.75 13.86 -14.32
N ASP A 52 -3.94 14.91 -14.36
CA ASP A 52 -3.81 15.78 -15.56
C ASP A 52 -2.71 15.22 -16.47
N GLU A 53 -3.11 14.48 -17.49
CA GLU A 53 -2.19 13.93 -18.49
C GLU A 53 -1.42 15.00 -19.26
N GLY A 54 -1.99 16.18 -19.39
CA GLY A 54 -1.35 17.32 -20.06
C GLY A 54 -0.22 17.95 -19.26
N SER A 55 -0.15 17.67 -17.96
CA SER A 55 0.94 18.17 -17.09
C SER A 55 2.27 17.45 -17.32
N VAL A 56 2.25 16.25 -17.89
CA VAL A 56 3.44 15.44 -18.15
C VAL A 56 3.96 15.72 -19.55
N ILE A 57 4.83 16.71 -19.65
CA ILE A 57 5.41 17.17 -20.93
C ILE A 57 6.58 16.25 -21.29
N GLN A 58 6.64 15.83 -22.57
CA GLN A 58 7.76 15.06 -23.11
C GLN A 58 9.03 15.91 -23.07
N ALA A 59 10.13 15.37 -22.55
CA ALA A 59 11.43 16.02 -22.56
C ALA A 59 12.08 15.96 -23.95
N ASP A 60 12.98 16.90 -24.26
CA ASP A 60 13.60 17.03 -25.59
C ASP A 60 14.47 15.80 -25.94
N ASP A 61 15.03 15.11 -24.95
CA ASP A 61 15.89 13.93 -25.11
C ASP A 61 15.17 12.60 -24.84
N GLU A 62 13.85 12.64 -24.64
CA GLU A 62 13.02 11.50 -24.30
C GLU A 62 12.30 10.95 -25.53
N THR A 63 12.36 9.64 -25.76
CA THR A 63 11.56 9.01 -26.80
C THR A 63 10.07 9.00 -26.43
N VAL A 64 9.20 8.83 -27.41
CA VAL A 64 7.75 8.75 -27.19
C VAL A 64 7.41 7.57 -26.26
N GLU A 65 8.08 6.45 -26.43
CA GLU A 65 7.89 5.25 -25.62
C GLU A 65 8.28 5.47 -24.15
N GLU A 66 9.42 6.14 -23.91
CA GLU A 66 9.87 6.49 -22.54
C GLU A 66 8.91 7.47 -21.87
N TRP A 67 8.44 8.47 -22.64
CA TRP A 67 7.45 9.43 -22.15
C TRP A 67 6.12 8.76 -21.77
N GLU A 68 5.60 7.85 -22.58
CA GLU A 68 4.36 7.11 -22.28
C GLU A 68 4.52 6.22 -21.04
N VAL A 69 5.68 5.56 -20.87
CA VAL A 69 5.98 4.79 -19.65
C VAL A 69 6.01 5.71 -18.43
N ARG A 70 6.70 6.84 -18.51
CA ARG A 70 6.79 7.82 -17.41
C ARG A 70 5.42 8.40 -17.07
N LYS A 71 4.63 8.76 -18.06
CA LYS A 71 3.27 9.27 -17.88
C LYS A 71 2.37 8.23 -17.18
N LYS A 72 2.48 6.96 -17.55
CA LYS A 72 1.79 5.87 -16.87
C LYS A 72 2.26 5.70 -15.42
N GLU A 73 3.56 5.75 -15.18
CA GLU A 73 4.12 5.68 -13.82
C GLU A 73 3.61 6.85 -12.96
N GLU A 74 3.62 8.07 -13.46
CA GLU A 74 3.14 9.25 -12.74
C GLU A 74 1.63 9.16 -12.43
N ARG A 75 0.84 8.54 -13.29
CA ARG A 75 -0.58 8.28 -13.05
C ARG A 75 -0.80 7.26 -11.93
N ILE A 76 -0.02 6.18 -11.91
CA ILE A 76 -0.15 5.06 -10.96
C ILE A 76 0.40 5.45 -9.58
N TYR A 77 1.58 6.06 -9.55
CA TYR A 77 2.28 6.36 -8.30
C TYR A 77 1.85 7.72 -7.74
N ARG A 78 0.62 7.78 -7.24
CA ARG A 78 0.01 8.97 -6.62
C ARG A 78 -0.71 8.60 -5.34
N GLY A 79 -0.58 9.48 -4.35
CA GLY A 79 -1.27 9.33 -3.08
C GLY A 79 -0.66 8.27 -2.18
N SER A 80 -1.45 7.73 -1.28
CA SER A 80 -1.02 6.80 -0.24
C SER A 80 -1.38 5.35 -0.54
N ILE A 81 -0.68 4.45 0.15
CA ILE A 81 -1.07 3.03 0.29
C ILE A 81 -1.08 2.68 1.76
N GLU A 82 -2.12 2.01 2.21
CA GLU A 82 -2.29 1.52 3.57
C GLU A 82 -2.57 0.02 3.55
N ALA A 83 -1.82 -0.75 4.32
CA ALA A 83 -2.07 -2.17 4.50
C ALA A 83 -2.85 -2.40 5.80
N ILE A 84 -4.13 -2.70 5.68
CA ILE A 84 -5.05 -2.88 6.80
C ILE A 84 -5.19 -4.36 7.10
N LYS A 85 -4.98 -4.77 8.34
CA LYS A 85 -5.12 -6.18 8.75
C LYS A 85 -6.57 -6.62 8.76
N LEU A 86 -6.85 -7.68 8.02
CA LEU A 86 -8.13 -8.39 8.04
C LEU A 86 -8.13 -9.51 9.10
N THR A 87 -6.96 -10.08 9.40
CA THR A 87 -6.74 -11.06 10.46
C THR A 87 -5.83 -10.46 11.52
N GLY A 88 -6.29 -10.41 12.77
CA GLY A 88 -5.48 -9.92 13.88
C GLY A 88 -4.46 -10.93 14.39
N ASP A 89 -3.40 -10.45 15.00
CA ASP A 89 -2.41 -11.22 15.74
C ASP A 89 -2.04 -10.49 17.06
N PRO A 90 -1.17 -11.08 17.90
CA PRO A 90 -0.80 -10.44 19.16
C PRO A 90 -0.09 -9.08 19.04
N ASN A 91 0.46 -8.77 17.86
CA ASN A 91 1.19 -7.54 17.61
C ASN A 91 0.32 -6.45 17.01
N ILE A 92 -0.62 -6.82 16.11
CA ILE A 92 -1.46 -5.88 15.39
C ILE A 92 -2.90 -6.40 15.37
N PRO A 93 -3.86 -5.67 15.97
CA PRO A 93 -5.25 -6.08 15.95
C PRO A 93 -5.87 -5.93 14.55
N ARG A 94 -6.91 -6.72 14.33
CA ARG A 94 -7.74 -6.62 13.13
C ARG A 94 -8.30 -5.21 12.96
N GLY A 95 -8.26 -4.71 11.72
CA GLY A 95 -8.76 -3.38 11.36
C GLY A 95 -7.73 -2.26 11.51
N GLU A 96 -6.57 -2.53 12.12
CA GLU A 96 -5.46 -1.58 12.15
C GLU A 96 -4.51 -1.81 10.98
N TYR A 97 -3.74 -0.80 10.64
CA TYR A 97 -2.75 -0.92 9.58
C TYR A 97 -1.45 -1.54 10.11
N THR A 98 -0.82 -2.35 9.27
CA THR A 98 0.51 -2.90 9.54
C THR A 98 1.60 -2.00 8.98
N PHE A 99 1.36 -1.33 7.86
CA PHE A 99 2.20 -0.27 7.32
C PHE A 99 1.39 0.74 6.49
N ILE A 100 1.94 1.94 6.37
CA ILE A 100 1.43 3.02 5.53
C ILE A 100 2.59 3.64 4.76
N ALA A 101 2.43 3.82 3.45
CA ALA A 101 3.22 4.74 2.65
C ALA A 101 2.35 5.99 2.41
N ASP A 102 2.73 7.11 3.00
CA ASP A 102 1.94 8.35 2.92
C ASP A 102 1.92 8.93 1.50
N ASP A 103 3.00 8.73 0.76
CA ASP A 103 3.13 9.20 -0.62
C ASP A 103 4.01 8.25 -1.43
N ILE A 104 3.44 7.64 -2.46
CA ILE A 104 4.14 6.73 -3.37
C ILE A 104 4.66 7.41 -4.64
N SER A 105 4.49 8.74 -4.76
CA SER A 105 4.99 9.56 -5.86
C SER A 105 6.50 9.78 -5.79
N ALA A 106 7.00 10.68 -6.61
CA ALA A 106 8.40 11.10 -6.60
C ALA A 106 8.88 11.57 -5.22
N THR A 107 8.01 12.18 -4.43
CA THR A 107 8.32 12.66 -3.06
C THR A 107 8.60 11.51 -2.09
N GLY A 108 7.85 10.42 -2.19
CA GLY A 108 8.04 9.22 -1.38
C GLY A 108 9.07 8.24 -1.94
N PHE A 109 9.50 8.43 -3.18
CA PHE A 109 10.44 7.55 -3.87
C PHE A 109 11.82 7.58 -3.20
N VAL A 110 12.42 6.41 -3.02
CA VAL A 110 13.78 6.24 -2.48
C VAL A 110 14.74 5.79 -3.57
N ARG A 111 14.46 4.66 -4.20
CA ARG A 111 15.27 4.08 -5.27
C ARG A 111 14.50 2.97 -5.99
N LYS A 112 15.04 2.50 -7.10
CA LYS A 112 14.62 1.20 -7.66
C LYS A 112 15.41 0.07 -6.98
N ALA A 113 14.74 -1.07 -6.78
CA ALA A 113 15.37 -2.25 -6.21
C ALA A 113 16.41 -2.83 -7.18
N THR A 114 17.57 -3.17 -6.66
CA THR A 114 18.67 -3.82 -7.38
C THR A 114 18.76 -5.31 -7.07
N GLU A 115 18.02 -5.76 -6.06
CA GLU A 115 17.92 -7.13 -5.62
C GLU A 115 17.39 -8.03 -6.74
N LYS A 116 17.99 -9.21 -6.93
CA LYS A 116 17.68 -10.10 -8.06
C LYS A 116 16.18 -10.44 -8.14
N THR A 117 15.55 -10.71 -6.99
CA THR A 117 14.15 -11.14 -6.92
C THR A 117 13.17 -10.01 -7.26
N PHE A 118 13.51 -8.77 -6.94
CA PHE A 118 12.62 -7.61 -7.09
C PHE A 118 13.24 -6.51 -7.96
N HIS A 119 14.14 -6.91 -8.86
CA HIS A 119 14.87 -5.96 -9.70
C HIS A 119 13.93 -4.99 -10.44
N GLY A 120 14.19 -3.71 -10.28
CA GLY A 120 13.41 -2.65 -10.91
C GLY A 120 12.15 -2.24 -10.13
N ALA A 121 11.78 -2.96 -9.06
CA ALA A 121 10.66 -2.56 -8.21
C ALA A 121 10.89 -1.17 -7.60
N ARG A 122 9.83 -0.39 -7.50
CA ARG A 122 9.86 0.93 -6.89
C ARG A 122 9.91 0.80 -5.37
N ILE A 123 10.89 1.43 -4.74
CA ILE A 123 11.00 1.49 -3.28
C ILE A 123 10.57 2.87 -2.82
N VAL A 124 9.61 2.91 -1.90
CA VAL A 124 9.07 4.13 -1.32
C VAL A 124 9.21 4.13 0.20
N LYS A 125 9.21 5.32 0.78
CA LYS A 125 9.18 5.49 2.24
C LYS A 125 7.84 5.01 2.78
N SER A 126 7.88 4.25 3.87
CA SER A 126 6.69 3.83 4.59
C SER A 126 6.92 3.82 6.10
N ARG A 127 5.85 3.69 6.84
CA ARG A 127 5.85 3.53 8.30
C ARG A 127 5.20 2.20 8.65
N GLY A 128 5.91 1.38 9.40
CA GLY A 128 5.34 0.20 10.01
C GLY A 128 4.66 0.54 11.34
N HIS A 129 3.72 -0.29 11.74
CA HIS A 129 3.02 -0.16 13.00
C HIS A 129 3.09 -1.48 13.78
N VAL A 130 3.45 -1.38 15.06
CA VAL A 130 3.40 -2.49 16.01
C VAL A 130 2.65 -2.00 17.24
N ALA A 131 1.58 -2.70 17.61
CA ALA A 131 0.86 -2.42 18.84
C ALA A 131 1.78 -2.69 20.05
N ALA A 132 1.68 -1.86 21.07
CA ALA A 132 2.33 -2.13 22.33
C ALA A 132 1.77 -3.41 22.98
N ARG A 133 2.55 -4.04 23.86
CA ARG A 133 2.12 -5.24 24.57
C ARG A 133 0.74 -5.04 25.18
N ASN A 134 -0.18 -5.96 24.88
CA ASN A 134 -1.58 -5.93 25.33
C ASN A 134 -2.40 -4.74 24.82
N PHE A 135 -2.00 -4.10 23.72
CA PHE A 135 -2.72 -2.99 23.06
C PHE A 135 -3.00 -1.77 23.97
N ARG A 136 -2.23 -1.58 25.05
CA ARG A 136 -2.53 -0.58 26.07
C ARG A 136 -2.03 0.82 25.77
N ASP A 137 -0.99 0.99 24.97
CA ASP A 137 -0.30 2.29 24.81
C ASP A 137 -0.20 2.76 23.35
N GLY A 138 -1.22 2.51 22.52
CA GLY A 138 -1.32 3.07 21.19
C GLY A 138 -0.29 2.61 20.15
N GLY A 139 0.60 1.72 20.52
CA GLY A 139 1.62 1.18 19.63
C GLY A 139 2.74 2.16 19.27
N SER A 140 3.75 1.66 18.59
CA SER A 140 4.87 2.44 18.04
C SER A 140 4.89 2.32 16.52
N SER A 141 5.24 3.41 15.84
CA SER A 141 5.54 3.41 14.42
C SER A 141 7.05 3.43 14.20
N PHE A 142 7.51 2.77 13.15
CA PHE A 142 8.91 2.76 12.74
C PHE A 142 9.01 3.01 11.25
N ASN A 143 10.10 3.66 10.82
CA ASN A 143 10.36 3.88 9.41
C ASN A 143 10.75 2.56 8.75
N CYS A 144 10.15 2.27 7.63
CA CYS A 144 10.46 1.12 6.80
C CYS A 144 10.41 1.49 5.31
N LEU A 145 10.75 0.54 4.47
CA LEU A 145 10.69 0.69 3.03
C LEU A 145 9.64 -0.28 2.48
N LEU A 146 8.82 0.20 1.56
CA LEU A 146 7.84 -0.60 0.83
C LEU A 146 8.29 -0.78 -0.61
N LEU A 147 8.31 -2.03 -1.09
CA LEU A 147 8.53 -2.35 -2.48
C LEU A 147 7.20 -2.44 -3.22
N LEU A 148 7.11 -1.75 -4.35
CA LEU A 148 5.98 -1.79 -5.27
C LEU A 148 6.44 -2.40 -6.59
N CYS A 149 5.87 -3.54 -6.90
CA CYS A 149 6.16 -4.30 -8.12
C CYS A 149 5.01 -4.19 -9.12
#